data_288447e07dbbe8175987aefe4daa75ad
#
_entry.id   288447e07dbbe8175987aefe4daa75ad
#
_cell.length_a   1.000
_cell.length_b   1.000
_cell.length_c   1.000
_cell.angle_alpha   90.00
_cell.angle_beta   90.00
_cell.angle_gamma   90.00
#
_symmetry.space_group_name_H-M   'P 1'
#
loop_
_entity.id
_entity.type
_entity.pdbx_description
1 polymer ?
#
loop_
_entity_poly.entity_id
_entity_poly.type
_entity_poly.pdbx_seq_one_letter_code
_entity_poly.pdbx_strand_id
1 'polypeptide(L)'
;MTVSQISDFRAAYFFKWILGVVNHHQLIIEIDASDLCQANFIQRHKVLKVLKQIDHPHIKITIENVDSSKKTYRIIKPYLPYTDFLKFDIHSFKKSPSHWIDITLAQWQRFARKEGTTPIVGKVEDADQVALADQLNINLRQGYAYGEPERI
;
A
#
# COMPACT_ATOMS: atom_id res chain seq x y z
N MET A 1 8.56 2.02 5.79
CA MET A 1 9.47 3.20 5.71
C MET A 1 8.66 4.47 5.61
N THR A 2 9.11 5.55 6.25
CA THR A 2 8.45 6.86 6.12
C THR A 2 8.85 7.56 4.83
N VAL A 3 8.01 8.49 4.36
CA VAL A 3 8.32 9.34 3.20
C VAL A 3 9.60 10.14 3.44
N SER A 4 9.83 10.61 4.67
CA SER A 4 11.05 11.32 5.03
C SER A 4 12.31 10.47 4.84
N GLN A 5 12.27 9.20 5.24
CA GLN A 5 13.39 8.25 5.05
C GLN A 5 13.66 7.97 3.57
N ILE A 6 12.61 7.74 2.78
CA ILE A 6 12.77 7.44 1.35
C ILE A 6 13.21 8.67 0.56
N SER A 7 12.76 9.86 0.94
CA SER A 7 13.13 11.12 0.26
C SER A 7 14.50 11.67 0.67
N ASP A 8 15.16 11.05 1.66
CA ASP A 8 16.52 11.40 2.07
C ASP A 8 17.53 11.05 0.95
N PHE A 9 18.55 11.88 0.78
CA PHE A 9 19.58 11.65 -0.23
C PHE A 9 20.38 10.35 -0.02
N ARG A 10 20.37 9.81 1.20
CA ARG A 10 21.02 8.54 1.56
C ARG A 10 20.20 7.31 1.20
N ALA A 11 18.93 7.48 0.85
CA ALA A 11 18.05 6.34 0.56
C ALA A 11 18.60 5.45 -0.57
N ALA A 12 19.17 6.05 -1.62
CA ALA A 12 19.77 5.30 -2.72
C ALA A 12 20.93 4.41 -2.26
N TYR A 13 21.77 4.91 -1.34
CA TYR A 13 22.87 4.13 -0.74
C TYR A 13 22.34 3.00 0.14
N PHE A 14 21.30 3.27 0.93
CA PHE A 14 20.63 2.25 1.75
C PHE A 14 20.08 1.12 0.89
N PHE A 15 19.35 1.44 -0.18
CA PHE A 15 18.81 0.41 -1.08
C PHE A 15 19.91 -0.38 -1.76
N LYS A 16 20.98 0.28 -2.21
CA LYS A 16 22.13 -0.41 -2.80
C LYS A 16 22.81 -1.36 -1.81
N TRP A 17 22.94 -0.94 -0.55
CA TRP A 17 23.52 -1.77 0.50
C TRP A 17 22.61 -2.97 0.83
N ILE A 18 21.32 -2.76 1.03
CA ILE A 18 20.39 -3.83 1.42
C ILE A 18 20.24 -4.87 0.30
N LEU A 19 20.31 -4.47 -0.96
CA LEU A 19 20.34 -5.38 -2.11
C LEU A 19 21.53 -6.35 -2.05
N GLY A 20 22.68 -5.92 -1.55
CA GLY A 20 23.84 -6.79 -1.33
C GLY A 20 23.67 -7.77 -0.18
N VAL A 21 22.74 -7.50 0.77
CA VAL A 21 22.52 -8.31 1.97
C VAL A 21 21.35 -9.28 1.79
N VAL A 22 20.33 -8.92 1.02
CA VAL A 22 19.06 -9.67 0.90
C VAL A 22 19.19 -10.97 0.09
N ASN A 23 20.26 -11.19 -0.58
CA ASN A 23 20.74 -12.35 -1.40
C ASN A 23 19.67 -13.34 -1.94
N HIS A 24 18.79 -13.93 -1.16
CA HIS A 24 17.73 -14.86 -1.57
C HIS A 24 16.41 -14.65 -0.83
N HIS A 25 16.34 -13.60 0.00
CA HIS A 25 15.14 -13.26 0.75
C HIS A 25 14.35 -12.15 0.04
N GLN A 26 13.04 -12.16 0.15
CA GLN A 26 12.22 -11.05 -0.29
C GLN A 26 12.22 -9.94 0.78
N LEU A 27 12.43 -8.71 0.35
CA LEU A 27 12.24 -7.51 1.15
C LEU A 27 10.95 -6.83 0.72
N ILE A 28 10.06 -6.59 1.67
CA ILE A 28 8.86 -5.80 1.43
C ILE A 28 9.08 -4.42 2.06
N ILE A 29 8.95 -3.37 1.25
CA ILE A 29 9.00 -1.98 1.69
C ILE A 29 7.57 -1.47 1.75
N GLU A 30 7.09 -1.17 2.95
CA GLU A 30 5.77 -0.62 3.18
C GLU A 30 5.85 0.90 3.35
N ILE A 31 4.99 1.63 2.62
CA ILE A 31 4.85 3.08 2.65
C ILE A 31 3.42 3.39 3.05
N ASP A 32 3.23 4.17 4.11
CA ASP A 32 1.90 4.56 4.56
C ASP A 32 1.30 5.62 3.61
N ALA A 33 0.06 5.39 3.17
CA ALA A 33 -0.66 6.32 2.31
C ALA A 33 -0.86 7.70 2.96
N SER A 34 -1.05 7.73 4.28
CA SER A 34 -1.19 9.00 5.02
C SER A 34 0.08 9.83 4.99
N ASP A 35 1.25 9.19 5.09
CA ASP A 35 2.55 9.85 4.97
C ASP A 35 2.70 10.51 3.59
N LEU A 36 2.32 9.80 2.52
CA LEU A 36 2.33 10.37 1.17
C LEU A 36 1.36 11.55 1.03
N CYS A 37 0.19 11.46 1.68
CA CYS A 37 -0.82 12.52 1.66
C CYS A 37 -0.39 13.77 2.44
N GLN A 38 0.43 13.62 3.47
CA GLN A 38 0.98 14.72 4.29
C GLN A 38 2.26 15.31 3.70
N ALA A 39 3.00 14.54 2.90
CA ALA A 39 4.23 14.97 2.28
C ALA A 39 4.03 16.16 1.33
N ASN A 40 5.02 17.03 1.24
CA ASN A 40 5.03 18.09 0.25
C ASN A 40 5.36 17.56 -1.17
N PHE A 41 5.18 18.41 -2.17
CA PHE A 41 5.41 18.04 -3.57
C PHE A 41 6.84 17.53 -3.83
N ILE A 42 7.86 18.18 -3.23
CA ILE A 42 9.27 17.80 -3.42
C ILE A 42 9.54 16.42 -2.86
N GLN A 43 9.06 16.14 -1.65
CA GLN A 43 9.20 14.82 -1.01
C GLN A 43 8.53 13.73 -1.84
N ARG A 44 7.29 13.96 -2.29
CA ARG A 44 6.56 13.02 -3.15
C ARG A 44 7.30 12.74 -4.45
N HIS A 45 7.85 13.77 -5.10
CA HIS A 45 8.64 13.60 -6.32
C HIS A 45 9.91 12.77 -6.08
N LYS A 46 10.61 13.00 -4.97
CA LYS A 46 11.79 12.21 -4.60
C LYS A 46 11.44 10.74 -4.34
N VAL A 47 10.36 10.46 -3.60
CA VAL A 47 9.88 9.09 -3.38
C VAL A 47 9.59 8.41 -4.71
N LEU A 48 8.83 9.04 -5.59
CA LEU A 48 8.52 8.50 -6.91
C LEU A 48 9.78 8.19 -7.73
N LYS A 49 10.77 9.08 -7.69
CA LYS A 49 12.07 8.87 -8.35
C LYS A 49 12.80 7.65 -7.80
N VAL A 50 12.80 7.48 -6.47
CA VAL A 50 13.42 6.31 -5.83
C VAL A 50 12.70 5.02 -6.24
N LEU A 51 11.36 4.99 -6.21
CA LEU A 51 10.59 3.80 -6.59
C LEU A 51 10.82 3.40 -8.05
N LYS A 52 10.94 4.38 -8.96
CA LYS A 52 11.29 4.11 -10.37
C LYS A 52 12.67 3.47 -10.56
N GLN A 53 13.57 3.65 -9.61
CA GLN A 53 14.92 3.08 -9.65
C GLN A 53 15.02 1.71 -8.98
N ILE A 54 14.02 1.34 -8.18
CA ILE A 54 13.94 0.02 -7.54
C ILE A 54 13.35 -0.97 -8.56
N ASP A 55 14.22 -1.52 -9.39
CA ASP A 55 13.86 -2.65 -10.28
C ASP A 55 14.66 -3.87 -9.82
N HIS A 56 14.14 -4.56 -8.81
CA HIS A 56 14.81 -5.73 -8.25
C HIS A 56 13.80 -6.81 -7.87
N PRO A 57 13.99 -8.06 -8.34
CA PRO A 57 13.03 -9.15 -8.16
C PRO A 57 12.75 -9.50 -6.69
N HIS A 58 13.71 -9.22 -5.81
CA HIS A 58 13.61 -9.50 -4.38
C HIS A 58 13.10 -8.33 -3.53
N ILE A 59 12.83 -7.17 -4.14
CA ILE A 59 12.21 -6.03 -3.44
C ILE A 59 10.79 -5.86 -3.94
N LYS A 60 9.84 -5.85 -3.02
CA LYS A 60 8.42 -5.57 -3.26
C LYS A 60 8.01 -4.29 -2.56
N ILE A 61 7.24 -3.48 -3.24
CA ILE A 61 6.72 -2.21 -2.73
C ILE A 61 5.25 -2.38 -2.39
N THR A 62 4.89 -2.00 -1.18
CA THR A 62 3.50 -1.95 -0.71
C THR A 62 3.16 -0.53 -0.30
N ILE A 63 2.02 0.00 -0.77
CA ILE A 63 1.40 1.18 -0.18
C ILE A 63 0.27 0.68 0.71
N GLU A 64 0.32 1.03 2.00
CA GLU A 64 -0.63 0.54 3.00
C GLU A 64 -1.55 1.64 3.55
N ASN A 65 -2.58 1.23 4.30
CA ASN A 65 -3.58 2.11 4.90
C ASN A 65 -4.29 3.03 3.88
N VAL A 66 -4.53 2.50 2.69
CA VAL A 66 -5.24 3.23 1.63
C VAL A 66 -6.70 3.37 2.00
N ASP A 67 -7.18 4.59 2.01
CA ASP A 67 -8.56 4.95 2.36
C ASP A 67 -9.46 5.21 1.13
N SER A 68 -10.72 5.52 1.38
CA SER A 68 -11.75 5.74 0.35
C SER A 68 -11.77 7.16 -0.24
N SER A 69 -10.81 8.04 0.11
CA SER A 69 -10.86 9.44 -0.30
C SER A 69 -10.31 9.71 -1.70
N LYS A 70 -10.90 10.68 -2.40
CA LYS A 70 -10.35 11.19 -3.68
C LYS A 70 -8.96 11.79 -3.53
N LYS A 71 -8.66 12.38 -2.36
CA LYS A 71 -7.34 12.96 -2.08
C LYS A 71 -6.28 11.87 -2.13
N THR A 72 -6.49 10.78 -1.41
CA THR A 72 -5.59 9.63 -1.38
C THR A 72 -5.40 9.06 -2.80
N TYR A 73 -6.48 8.88 -3.55
CA TYR A 73 -6.39 8.40 -4.93
C TYR A 73 -5.51 9.30 -5.82
N ARG A 74 -5.73 10.61 -5.80
CA ARG A 74 -4.97 11.56 -6.62
C ARG A 74 -3.47 11.53 -6.30
N ILE A 75 -3.13 11.33 -5.03
CA ILE A 75 -1.75 11.30 -4.57
C ILE A 75 -1.08 9.96 -4.88
N ILE A 76 -1.79 8.84 -4.69
CA ILE A 76 -1.23 7.50 -4.87
C ILE A 76 -1.17 7.09 -6.35
N LYS A 77 -2.09 7.53 -7.18
CA LYS A 77 -2.19 7.14 -8.59
C LYS A 77 -0.85 7.13 -9.34
N PRO A 78 0.04 8.14 -9.22
CA PRO A 78 1.34 8.14 -9.91
C PRO A 78 2.30 7.04 -9.46
N TYR A 79 2.07 6.45 -8.28
CA TYR A 79 2.94 5.42 -7.70
C TYR A 79 2.51 4.00 -8.08
N LEU A 80 1.24 3.80 -8.49
CA LEU A 80 0.68 2.47 -8.79
C LEU A 80 1.54 1.65 -9.77
N PRO A 81 2.08 2.22 -10.87
CA PRO A 81 2.93 1.46 -11.80
C PRO A 81 4.24 0.92 -11.19
N TYR A 82 4.62 1.43 -10.01
CA TYR A 82 5.86 1.07 -9.30
C TYR A 82 5.59 0.39 -7.96
N THR A 83 4.34 -0.07 -7.76
CA THR A 83 3.86 -0.66 -6.51
C THR A 83 3.39 -2.08 -6.78
N ASP A 84 3.91 -3.06 -6.06
CA ASP A 84 3.51 -4.46 -6.21
C ASP A 84 2.19 -4.74 -5.51
N PHE A 85 1.98 -4.16 -4.32
CA PHE A 85 0.80 -4.39 -3.50
C PHE A 85 0.17 -3.08 -3.03
N LEU A 86 -1.16 -3.04 -3.03
CA LEU A 86 -1.95 -1.94 -2.49
C LEU A 86 -2.85 -2.46 -1.37
N LYS A 87 -2.55 -2.07 -0.13
CA LYS A 87 -3.22 -2.56 1.07
C LYS A 87 -4.24 -1.56 1.57
N PHE A 88 -5.49 -1.98 1.53
CA PHE A 88 -6.63 -1.17 1.93
C PHE A 88 -6.96 -1.37 3.41
N ASP A 89 -7.24 -0.27 4.12
CA ASP A 89 -7.90 -0.32 5.41
C ASP A 89 -9.40 -0.51 5.19
N ILE A 90 -9.91 -1.73 5.45
CA ILE A 90 -11.31 -2.07 5.16
C ILE A 90 -12.30 -1.18 5.91
N HIS A 91 -11.94 -0.67 7.09
CA HIS A 91 -12.81 0.22 7.87
C HIS A 91 -13.08 1.55 7.15
N SER A 92 -12.15 2.02 6.32
CA SER A 92 -12.31 3.23 5.50
C SER A 92 -13.36 3.09 4.40
N PHE A 93 -13.81 1.87 4.11
CA PHE A 93 -14.82 1.57 3.10
C PHE A 93 -16.19 1.23 3.70
N LYS A 94 -16.33 1.37 5.01
CA LYS A 94 -17.61 1.20 5.69
C LYS A 94 -18.38 2.53 5.70
N LYS A 95 -19.51 2.56 4.99
CA LYS A 95 -20.40 3.73 4.98
C LYS A 95 -20.99 3.96 6.36
N SER A 96 -20.90 5.21 6.85
CA SER A 96 -21.55 5.65 8.09
C SER A 96 -22.08 7.06 7.94
N PRO A 97 -22.97 7.56 8.83
CA PRO A 97 -23.46 8.93 8.78
C PRO A 97 -22.38 10.01 8.84
N SER A 98 -21.22 9.67 9.44
CA SER A 98 -20.07 10.58 9.60
C SER A 98 -18.95 10.32 8.59
N HIS A 99 -19.09 9.31 7.72
CA HIS A 99 -18.04 8.93 6.78
C HIS A 99 -18.60 8.75 5.36
N TRP A 100 -18.10 9.58 4.45
CA TRP A 100 -18.43 9.50 3.03
C TRP A 100 -17.38 8.71 2.27
N ILE A 101 -17.83 7.79 1.40
CA ILE A 101 -16.97 7.02 0.53
C ILE A 101 -16.91 7.71 -0.84
N ASP A 102 -15.78 8.33 -1.17
CA ASP A 102 -15.57 8.94 -2.49
C ASP A 102 -15.27 7.89 -3.56
N ILE A 103 -14.45 6.91 -3.21
CA ILE A 103 -14.00 5.83 -4.09
C ILE A 103 -14.26 4.51 -3.39
N THR A 104 -15.05 3.65 -4.01
CA THR A 104 -15.37 2.34 -3.46
C THR A 104 -14.17 1.38 -3.56
N LEU A 105 -14.16 0.36 -2.71
CA LEU A 105 -13.15 -0.68 -2.76
C LEU A 105 -13.09 -1.39 -4.13
N ALA A 106 -14.25 -1.59 -4.77
CA ALA A 106 -14.34 -2.15 -6.12
C ALA A 106 -13.70 -1.26 -7.18
N GLN A 107 -13.84 0.07 -7.06
CA GLN A 107 -13.16 1.02 -7.96
C GLN A 107 -11.65 1.00 -7.74
N TRP A 108 -11.19 1.01 -6.49
CA TRP A 108 -9.77 0.91 -6.16
C TRP A 108 -9.16 -0.39 -6.70
N GLN A 109 -9.84 -1.51 -6.54
CA GLN A 109 -9.39 -2.79 -7.06
C GLN A 109 -9.19 -2.76 -8.58
N ARG A 110 -10.12 -2.13 -9.32
CA ARG A 110 -9.98 -1.96 -10.77
C ARG A 110 -8.79 -1.09 -11.14
N PHE A 111 -8.55 0.00 -10.41
CA PHE A 111 -7.39 0.87 -10.64
C PHE A 111 -6.08 0.14 -10.37
N ALA A 112 -5.99 -0.58 -9.25
CA ALA A 112 -4.80 -1.37 -8.91
C ALA A 112 -4.49 -2.42 -9.98
N ARG A 113 -5.48 -3.23 -10.35
CA ARG A 113 -5.32 -4.29 -11.36
C ARG A 113 -4.93 -3.76 -12.72
N LYS A 114 -5.45 -2.62 -13.14
CA LYS A 114 -5.10 -1.97 -14.41
C LYS A 114 -3.60 -1.62 -14.48
N GLU A 115 -3.01 -1.26 -13.38
CA GLU A 115 -1.58 -0.92 -13.27
C GLU A 115 -0.70 -2.12 -12.89
N GLY A 116 -1.28 -3.32 -12.79
CA GLY A 116 -0.54 -4.53 -12.40
C GLY A 116 -0.27 -4.66 -10.90
N THR A 117 -0.91 -3.81 -10.08
CA THR A 117 -0.78 -3.81 -8.62
C THR A 117 -1.78 -4.79 -7.99
N THR A 118 -1.31 -5.62 -7.06
CA THR A 118 -2.16 -6.61 -6.38
C THR A 118 -2.85 -6.01 -5.16
N PRO A 119 -4.19 -6.05 -5.09
CA PRO A 119 -4.93 -5.55 -3.93
C PRO A 119 -4.81 -6.50 -2.74
N ILE A 120 -4.61 -5.93 -1.54
CA ILE A 120 -4.68 -6.60 -0.25
C ILE A 120 -5.72 -5.89 0.61
N VAL A 121 -6.55 -6.63 1.33
CA VAL A 121 -7.46 -6.07 2.33
C VAL A 121 -6.88 -6.31 3.72
N GLY A 122 -6.62 -5.23 4.45
CA GLY A 122 -6.14 -5.25 5.82
C GLY A 122 -7.25 -4.95 6.83
N LYS A 123 -7.00 -5.33 8.09
CA LYS A 123 -7.89 -5.12 9.24
C LYS A 123 -9.26 -5.79 9.10
N VAL A 124 -9.31 -6.96 8.48
CA VAL A 124 -10.53 -7.78 8.37
C VAL A 124 -10.82 -8.42 9.72
N GLU A 125 -11.93 -8.05 10.37
CA GLU A 125 -12.23 -8.42 11.75
C GLU A 125 -13.56 -9.19 11.89
N ASP A 126 -14.48 -9.03 10.95
CA ASP A 126 -15.81 -9.63 11.01
C ASP A 126 -16.24 -10.34 9.71
N ALA A 127 -17.33 -11.09 9.80
CA ALA A 127 -17.86 -11.88 8.69
C ALA A 127 -18.35 -11.04 7.51
N ASP A 128 -18.86 -9.82 7.76
CA ASP A 128 -19.34 -8.94 6.70
C ASP A 128 -18.18 -8.42 5.85
N GLN A 129 -17.04 -8.12 6.50
CA GLN A 129 -15.81 -7.72 5.84
C GLN A 129 -15.19 -8.87 5.04
N VAL A 130 -15.25 -10.11 5.58
CA VAL A 130 -14.85 -11.32 4.84
C VAL A 130 -15.71 -11.48 3.59
N ALA A 131 -17.05 -11.37 3.73
CA ALA A 131 -17.98 -11.47 2.61
C ALA A 131 -17.74 -10.40 1.52
N LEU A 132 -17.41 -9.17 1.92
CA LEU A 132 -17.05 -8.09 0.98
C LEU A 132 -15.79 -8.44 0.18
N ALA A 133 -14.76 -8.93 0.85
CA ALA A 133 -13.52 -9.35 0.20
C ALA A 133 -13.77 -10.54 -0.76
N ASP A 134 -14.66 -11.47 -0.39
CA ASP A 134 -15.08 -12.58 -1.26
C ASP A 134 -15.80 -12.08 -2.51
N GLN A 135 -16.78 -11.19 -2.35
CA GLN A 135 -17.53 -10.61 -3.47
C GLN A 135 -16.62 -9.91 -4.49
N LEU A 136 -15.54 -9.30 -4.02
CA LEU A 136 -14.57 -8.59 -4.86
C LEU A 136 -13.44 -9.50 -5.38
N ASN A 137 -13.44 -10.79 -5.02
CA ASN A 137 -12.36 -11.73 -5.34
C ASN A 137 -10.97 -11.20 -4.93
N ILE A 138 -10.87 -10.58 -3.76
CA ILE A 138 -9.59 -10.17 -3.17
C ILE A 138 -9.07 -11.31 -2.31
N ASN A 139 -8.06 -12.01 -2.78
CA ASN A 139 -7.55 -13.22 -2.14
C ASN A 139 -6.54 -12.94 -1.02
N LEU A 140 -5.79 -11.84 -1.11
CA LEU A 140 -4.84 -11.46 -0.09
C LEU A 140 -5.53 -10.64 1.00
N ARG A 141 -5.52 -11.17 2.22
CA ARG A 141 -6.29 -10.64 3.35
C ARG A 141 -5.47 -10.73 4.63
N GLN A 142 -5.64 -9.73 5.50
CA GLN A 142 -5.00 -9.68 6.81
C GLN A 142 -5.98 -9.09 7.83
N GLY A 143 -6.03 -9.68 9.02
CA GLY A 143 -6.85 -9.17 10.14
C GLY A 143 -7.21 -10.26 11.13
N TYR A 144 -7.82 -9.89 12.25
CA TYR A 144 -8.17 -10.80 13.35
C TYR A 144 -9.20 -11.87 12.97
N ALA A 145 -9.98 -11.68 11.91
CA ALA A 145 -10.85 -12.72 11.39
C ALA A 145 -10.09 -14.00 10.97
N TYR A 146 -8.78 -13.92 10.75
CA TYR A 146 -7.92 -15.03 10.32
C TYR A 146 -6.96 -15.52 11.41
N GLY A 147 -7.03 -14.97 12.61
CA GLY A 147 -6.20 -15.32 13.78
C GLY A 147 -5.48 -14.11 14.36
N GLU A 148 -5.20 -14.20 15.65
CA GLU A 148 -4.37 -13.20 16.33
C GLU A 148 -2.89 -13.45 16.03
N PRO A 149 -2.05 -12.38 16.02
CA PRO A 149 -0.61 -12.54 15.88
C PRO A 149 -0.05 -13.39 17.00
N GLU A 150 0.62 -14.48 16.67
CA GLU A 150 1.34 -15.27 17.66
C GLU A 150 2.56 -14.48 18.17
N ARG A 151 2.75 -14.46 19.50
CA ARG A 151 3.99 -13.93 20.07
C ARG A 151 5.09 -14.96 19.83
N ILE A 152 6.08 -14.55 19.09
CA ILE A 152 7.33 -15.32 18.90
C ILE A 152 8.19 -15.15 20.14
#